data_80d0a10f04135a09059a08b1e652fa84
#
_entry.id   80d0a10f04135a09059a08b1e652fa84
#
_cell.length_a   1.000
_cell.length_b   1.000
_cell.length_c   1.000
_cell.angle_alpha   90.00
_cell.angle_beta   90.00
_cell.angle_gamma   90.00
#
_symmetry.space_group_name_H-M   'P 1'
#
loop_
_entity.id
_entity.type
_entity.pdbx_description
1 polymer ?
#
loop_
_entity_poly.entity_id
_entity_poly.type
_entity_poly.pdbx_seq_one_letter_code
_entity_poly.pdbx_strand_id
1 'polypeptide(L)'
;MLHHPIRPGNAPQRRTMARGMDSIAPTVRLAITLIESQLTDPLSVPNVATALGVSQRQLERQFRKSIGCTVVQFSLMLRLQHARVLLIATSLSIREIATASGFNTLTHFAYSFGKHFGRRPSDYRQAWPEQDTAPTWPGTLASFVQALEQRGAQKAKTEKPATGEFAPGHKNK
;
A
#
# COMPACT_ATOMS: atom_id res chain seq x y z
N MET A 1 40.44 7.11 -29.10
CA MET A 1 40.01 6.32 -27.94
C MET A 1 39.26 7.24 -27.00
N LEU A 2 37.94 7.21 -27.03
CA LEU A 2 37.07 8.07 -26.21
C LEU A 2 36.48 7.22 -25.07
N HIS A 3 36.97 7.42 -23.85
CA HIS A 3 36.38 6.86 -22.65
C HIS A 3 35.14 7.66 -22.28
N HIS A 4 33.96 7.03 -22.42
CA HIS A 4 32.75 7.54 -21.83
C HIS A 4 32.69 7.07 -20.36
N PRO A 5 32.53 7.95 -19.38
CA PRO A 5 32.25 7.54 -18.00
C PRO A 5 30.79 7.12 -17.87
N ILE A 6 30.59 5.88 -17.45
CA ILE A 6 29.29 5.32 -17.06
C ILE A 6 28.83 6.09 -15.81
N ARG A 7 27.76 6.89 -15.93
CA ARG A 7 27.08 7.50 -14.80
C ARG A 7 26.33 6.42 -14.00
N PRO A 8 26.56 6.27 -12.69
CA PRO A 8 25.72 5.44 -11.84
C PRO A 8 24.40 6.16 -11.57
N GLY A 9 23.39 5.89 -12.40
CA GLY A 9 22.02 6.29 -12.12
C GLY A 9 21.44 5.39 -11.05
N ASN A 10 21.20 5.87 -9.84
CA ASN A 10 20.14 5.43 -8.90
C ASN A 10 20.37 5.83 -7.42
N ALA A 11 21.13 6.88 -7.14
CA ALA A 11 21.34 7.33 -5.75
C ALA A 11 20.15 8.12 -5.10
N PRO A 12 19.29 8.89 -5.83
CA PRO A 12 18.24 9.68 -5.16
C PRO A 12 17.04 8.86 -4.68
N GLN A 13 16.63 7.81 -5.40
CA GLN A 13 15.44 7.02 -5.01
C GLN A 13 15.63 6.22 -3.72
N ARG A 14 16.80 5.65 -3.45
CA ARG A 14 17.08 4.92 -2.21
C ARG A 14 17.07 5.84 -0.97
N ARG A 15 17.49 7.08 -1.09
CA ARG A 15 17.51 8.05 0.03
C ARG A 15 16.11 8.56 0.39
N THR A 16 15.20 8.68 -0.58
CA THR A 16 13.81 9.10 -0.34
C THR A 16 13.01 7.99 0.34
N MET A 17 13.22 6.72 -0.05
CA MET A 17 12.61 5.55 0.60
C MET A 17 13.07 5.39 2.06
N ALA A 18 14.37 5.51 2.33
CA ALA A 18 14.89 5.42 3.70
C ALA A 18 14.28 6.50 4.61
N ARG A 19 14.15 7.74 4.14
CA ARG A 19 13.53 8.84 4.90
C ARG A 19 12.05 8.61 5.21
N GLY A 20 11.27 8.05 4.27
CA GLY A 20 9.85 7.72 4.51
C GLY A 20 9.69 6.62 5.56
N MET A 21 10.54 5.59 5.55
CA MET A 21 10.49 4.51 6.52
C MET A 21 11.03 4.90 7.92
N ASP A 22 11.93 5.85 8.02
CA ASP A 22 12.47 6.33 9.30
C ASP A 22 11.43 7.11 10.13
N SER A 23 10.40 7.67 9.48
CA SER A 23 9.28 8.33 10.15
C SER A 23 8.21 7.36 10.69
N ILE A 24 8.23 6.09 10.26
CA ILE A 24 7.27 5.05 10.68
C ILE A 24 7.70 4.46 12.03
N ALA A 25 6.75 4.36 12.98
CA ALA A 25 7.00 3.77 14.29
C ALA A 25 7.61 2.35 14.16
N PRO A 26 8.63 1.99 14.99
CA PRO A 26 9.29 0.69 14.89
C PRO A 26 8.33 -0.50 14.92
N THR A 27 7.31 -0.46 15.78
CA THR A 27 6.26 -1.49 15.87
C THR A 27 5.51 -1.65 14.54
N VAL A 28 5.23 -0.54 13.83
CA VAL A 28 4.53 -0.58 12.55
C VAL A 28 5.41 -1.18 11.46
N ARG A 29 6.71 -0.87 11.44
CA ARG A 29 7.67 -1.52 10.52
C ARG A 29 7.73 -3.02 10.71
N LEU A 30 7.83 -3.47 11.98
CA LEU A 30 7.82 -4.90 12.28
C LEU A 30 6.51 -5.57 11.90
N ALA A 31 5.36 -4.90 12.11
CA ALA A 31 4.05 -5.39 11.67
C ALA A 31 4.00 -5.54 10.15
N ILE A 32 4.48 -4.57 9.39
CA ILE A 32 4.56 -4.64 7.92
C ILE A 32 5.39 -5.85 7.49
N THR A 33 6.60 -6.02 8.02
CA THR A 33 7.48 -7.16 7.70
C THR A 33 6.81 -8.50 8.02
N LEU A 34 6.13 -8.59 9.16
CA LEU A 34 5.42 -9.80 9.55
C LEU A 34 4.24 -10.10 8.61
N ILE A 35 3.45 -9.10 8.25
CA ILE A 35 2.32 -9.25 7.31
C ILE A 35 2.82 -9.65 5.92
N GLU A 36 3.93 -9.07 5.45
CA GLU A 36 4.54 -9.42 4.17
C GLU A 36 5.04 -10.87 4.12
N SER A 37 5.61 -11.37 5.22
CA SER A 37 6.08 -12.76 5.29
C SER A 37 4.96 -13.79 5.31
N GLN A 38 3.71 -13.39 5.54
CA GLN A 38 2.55 -14.25 5.73
C GLN A 38 1.41 -13.95 4.72
N LEU A 39 1.75 -13.60 3.48
CA LEU A 39 0.75 -13.23 2.47
C LEU A 39 -0.15 -14.37 2.05
N THR A 40 0.39 -15.60 1.98
CA THR A 40 -0.35 -16.81 1.59
C THR A 40 -1.26 -17.31 2.71
N ASP A 41 -0.82 -17.17 3.97
CA ASP A 41 -1.61 -17.50 5.17
C ASP A 41 -1.67 -16.29 6.10
N PRO A 42 -2.60 -15.34 5.83
CA PRO A 42 -2.61 -14.05 6.50
C PRO A 42 -2.94 -14.16 7.99
N LEU A 43 -2.07 -13.62 8.82
CA LEU A 43 -2.31 -13.52 10.25
C LEU A 43 -3.50 -12.61 10.58
N SER A 44 -4.27 -13.01 11.58
CA SER A 44 -5.28 -12.12 12.16
C SER A 44 -4.64 -10.96 12.90
N VAL A 45 -5.34 -9.83 13.01
CA VAL A 45 -4.83 -8.64 13.73
C VAL A 45 -4.43 -8.96 15.19
N PRO A 46 -5.21 -9.75 15.95
CA PRO A 46 -4.78 -10.20 17.29
C PRO A 46 -3.45 -10.96 17.26
N ASN A 47 -3.24 -11.86 16.29
CA ASN A 47 -2.01 -12.64 16.18
C ASN A 47 -0.81 -11.75 15.85
N VAL A 48 -0.96 -10.77 14.96
CA VAL A 48 0.09 -9.78 14.68
C VAL A 48 0.41 -8.98 15.94
N ALA A 49 -0.59 -8.51 16.69
CA ALA A 49 -0.39 -7.75 17.91
C ALA A 49 0.33 -8.58 18.99
N THR A 50 -0.07 -9.85 19.18
CA THR A 50 0.55 -10.79 20.11
C THR A 50 2.02 -11.04 19.75
N ALA A 51 2.31 -11.30 18.47
CA ALA A 51 3.67 -11.52 17.98
C ALA A 51 4.60 -10.31 18.23
N LEU A 52 4.04 -9.10 18.27
CA LEU A 52 4.79 -7.86 18.51
C LEU A 52 4.77 -7.41 19.97
N GLY A 53 4.11 -8.16 20.88
CA GLY A 53 4.03 -7.81 22.30
C GLY A 53 3.24 -6.53 22.59
N VAL A 54 2.26 -6.18 21.73
CA VAL A 54 1.43 -4.98 21.91
C VAL A 54 -0.06 -5.35 21.93
N SER A 55 -0.90 -4.47 22.48
CA SER A 55 -2.35 -4.66 22.37
C SER A 55 -2.85 -4.37 20.95
N GLN A 56 -3.91 -5.05 20.51
CA GLN A 56 -4.53 -4.80 19.22
C GLN A 56 -4.92 -3.33 19.03
N ARG A 57 -5.47 -2.70 20.10
CA ARG A 57 -5.83 -1.27 20.07
C ARG A 57 -4.60 -0.37 19.84
N GLN A 58 -3.48 -0.69 20.47
CA GLN A 58 -2.24 0.06 20.29
C GLN A 58 -1.69 -0.09 18.88
N LEU A 59 -1.67 -1.32 18.33
CA LEU A 59 -1.26 -1.61 16.97
C LEU A 59 -2.11 -0.83 15.95
N GLU A 60 -3.44 -0.94 16.04
CA GLU A 60 -4.36 -0.24 15.13
C GLU A 60 -4.20 1.30 15.20
N ARG A 61 -4.04 1.85 16.40
CA ARG A 61 -3.80 3.29 16.56
C ARG A 61 -2.50 3.74 15.90
N GLN A 62 -1.41 2.99 16.12
CA GLN A 62 -0.11 3.30 15.53
C GLN A 62 -0.14 3.13 14.01
N PHE A 63 -0.79 2.09 13.52
CA PHE A 63 -0.95 1.84 12.10
C PHE A 63 -1.70 2.96 11.40
N ARG A 64 -2.86 3.38 11.93
CA ARG A 64 -3.61 4.52 11.38
C ARG A 64 -2.83 5.82 11.41
N LYS A 65 -2.06 6.07 12.48
CA LYS A 65 -1.24 7.27 12.59
C LYS A 65 -0.09 7.28 11.57
N SER A 66 0.58 6.15 11.35
CA SER A 66 1.77 6.06 10.49
C SER A 66 1.45 5.80 9.02
N ILE A 67 0.40 5.00 8.73
CA ILE A 67 0.07 4.51 7.38
C ILE A 67 -1.26 5.09 6.86
N GLY A 68 -2.12 5.60 7.74
CA GLY A 68 -3.41 6.18 7.37
C GLY A 68 -4.54 5.18 7.16
N CYS A 69 -4.31 3.86 7.37
CA CYS A 69 -5.32 2.82 7.22
C CYS A 69 -5.26 1.80 8.36
N THR A 70 -6.22 0.87 8.41
CA THR A 70 -6.21 -0.24 9.37
C THR A 70 -5.23 -1.34 8.95
N VAL A 71 -4.80 -2.19 9.91
CA VAL A 71 -3.97 -3.36 9.64
C VAL A 71 -4.63 -4.29 8.62
N VAL A 72 -5.96 -4.52 8.75
CA VAL A 72 -6.74 -5.35 7.81
C VAL A 72 -6.73 -4.77 6.39
N GLN A 73 -6.96 -3.46 6.26
CA GLN A 73 -6.95 -2.80 4.96
C GLN A 73 -5.56 -2.88 4.31
N PHE A 74 -4.52 -2.68 5.09
CA PHE A 74 -3.14 -2.78 4.62
C PHE A 74 -2.81 -4.21 4.16
N SER A 75 -3.11 -5.23 4.97
CA SER A 75 -2.92 -6.64 4.61
C SER A 75 -3.66 -7.01 3.32
N LEU A 76 -4.93 -6.60 3.19
CA LEU A 76 -5.71 -6.83 1.98
C LEU A 76 -5.06 -6.21 0.75
N MET A 77 -4.58 -4.97 0.85
CA MET A 77 -3.94 -4.28 -0.26
C MET A 77 -2.61 -4.92 -0.66
N LEU A 78 -1.80 -5.38 0.29
CA LEU A 78 -0.57 -6.14 -0.01
C LEU A 78 -0.87 -7.42 -0.78
N ARG A 79 -1.88 -8.17 -0.35
CA ARG A 79 -2.31 -9.41 -1.02
C ARG A 79 -2.82 -9.14 -2.44
N LEU A 80 -3.55 -8.06 -2.66
CA LEU A 80 -4.00 -7.65 -3.99
C LEU A 80 -2.85 -7.21 -4.90
N GLN A 81 -1.84 -6.51 -4.36
CA GLN A 81 -0.64 -6.17 -5.11
C GLN A 81 0.19 -7.41 -5.45
N HIS A 82 0.32 -8.36 -4.53
CA HIS A 82 0.96 -9.65 -4.81
C HIS A 82 0.24 -10.40 -5.94
N ALA A 83 -1.11 -10.49 -5.86
CA ALA A 83 -1.91 -11.08 -6.92
C ALA A 83 -1.73 -10.38 -8.28
N ARG A 84 -1.62 -9.05 -8.29
CA ARG A 84 -1.34 -8.27 -9.49
C ARG A 84 -0.01 -8.67 -10.12
N VAL A 85 1.05 -8.80 -9.33
CA VAL A 85 2.36 -9.25 -9.83
C VAL A 85 2.26 -10.65 -10.43
N LEU A 86 1.59 -11.59 -9.75
CA LEU A 86 1.39 -12.94 -10.25
C LEU A 86 0.57 -12.99 -11.54
N LEU A 87 -0.47 -12.14 -11.67
CA LEU A 87 -1.28 -12.03 -12.89
C LEU A 87 -0.45 -11.64 -14.11
N ILE A 88 0.54 -10.77 -13.93
CA ILE A 88 1.37 -10.22 -15.00
C ILE A 88 2.56 -11.14 -15.30
N ALA A 89 3.21 -11.65 -14.23
CA ALA A 89 4.49 -12.33 -14.33
C ALA A 89 4.39 -13.86 -14.53
N THR A 90 3.18 -14.44 -14.41
CA THR A 90 3.00 -15.90 -14.42
C THR A 90 1.81 -16.34 -15.30
N SER A 91 1.81 -17.62 -15.68
CA SER A 91 0.69 -18.29 -16.36
C SER A 91 -0.28 -18.98 -15.39
N LEU A 92 -0.14 -18.77 -14.06
CA LEU A 92 -1.03 -19.35 -13.05
C LEU A 92 -2.50 -19.01 -13.33
N SER A 93 -3.41 -19.95 -13.10
CA SER A 93 -4.84 -19.68 -13.17
C SER A 93 -5.29 -18.64 -12.14
N ILE A 94 -6.40 -17.98 -12.39
CA ILE A 94 -6.97 -16.99 -11.47
C ILE A 94 -7.24 -17.61 -10.08
N ARG A 95 -7.61 -18.88 -10.04
CA ARG A 95 -7.83 -19.64 -8.79
C ARG A 95 -6.51 -19.83 -8.01
N GLU A 96 -5.45 -20.27 -8.71
CA GLU A 96 -4.13 -20.45 -8.09
C GLU A 96 -3.57 -19.13 -7.55
N ILE A 97 -3.74 -18.04 -8.30
CA ILE A 97 -3.34 -16.70 -7.86
C ILE A 97 -4.13 -16.26 -6.62
N ALA A 98 -5.44 -16.50 -6.58
CA ALA A 98 -6.26 -16.20 -5.41
C ALA A 98 -5.72 -16.94 -4.17
N THR A 99 -5.44 -18.25 -4.28
CA THR A 99 -4.89 -19.06 -3.20
C THR A 99 -3.49 -18.60 -2.80
N ALA A 100 -2.58 -18.39 -3.76
CA ALA A 100 -1.21 -17.92 -3.52
C ALA A 100 -1.17 -16.52 -2.88
N SER A 101 -2.23 -15.73 -3.05
CA SER A 101 -2.38 -14.41 -2.42
C SER A 101 -3.23 -14.45 -1.14
N GLY A 102 -3.45 -15.63 -0.56
CA GLY A 102 -4.11 -15.81 0.74
C GLY A 102 -5.64 -15.61 0.73
N PHE A 103 -6.31 -15.72 -0.43
CA PHE A 103 -7.76 -15.63 -0.49
C PHE A 103 -8.40 -17.01 -0.38
N ASN A 104 -9.30 -17.19 0.58
CA ASN A 104 -10.00 -18.44 0.82
C ASN A 104 -11.05 -18.75 -0.27
N THR A 105 -11.57 -17.73 -0.97
CA THR A 105 -12.55 -17.91 -2.02
C THR A 105 -12.22 -17.06 -3.25
N LEU A 106 -12.46 -17.63 -4.43
CA LEU A 106 -12.30 -16.93 -5.71
C LEU A 106 -13.24 -15.71 -5.82
N THR A 107 -14.44 -15.82 -5.28
CA THR A 107 -15.45 -14.74 -5.27
C THR A 107 -14.96 -13.52 -4.49
N HIS A 108 -14.43 -13.73 -3.28
CA HIS A 108 -13.88 -12.65 -2.47
C HIS A 108 -12.65 -12.01 -3.14
N PHE A 109 -11.78 -12.84 -3.73
CA PHE A 109 -10.64 -12.35 -4.51
C PHE A 109 -11.08 -11.46 -5.68
N ALA A 110 -11.95 -11.99 -6.56
CA ALA A 110 -12.38 -11.27 -7.77
C ALA A 110 -13.11 -9.96 -7.43
N TYR A 111 -13.96 -9.97 -6.40
CA TYR A 111 -14.63 -8.76 -5.90
C TYR A 111 -13.63 -7.72 -5.37
N SER A 112 -12.73 -8.14 -4.47
CA SER A 112 -11.75 -7.24 -3.85
C SER A 112 -10.77 -6.67 -4.87
N PHE A 113 -10.33 -7.49 -5.82
CA PHE A 113 -9.44 -7.10 -6.91
C PHE A 113 -10.13 -6.09 -7.83
N GLY A 114 -11.37 -6.39 -8.28
CA GLY A 114 -12.15 -5.51 -9.13
C GLY A 114 -12.43 -4.16 -8.48
N LYS A 115 -12.78 -4.17 -7.17
CA LYS A 115 -12.99 -2.95 -6.40
C LYS A 115 -11.72 -2.09 -6.27
N HIS A 116 -10.56 -2.72 -6.16
CA HIS A 116 -9.28 -2.02 -5.96
C HIS A 116 -8.67 -1.51 -7.27
N PHE A 117 -8.69 -2.31 -8.33
CA PHE A 117 -8.05 -2.00 -9.62
C PHE A 117 -9.03 -1.56 -10.71
N GLY A 118 -10.34 -1.55 -10.44
CA GLY A 118 -11.37 -1.15 -11.40
C GLY A 118 -11.67 -2.17 -12.50
N ARG A 119 -11.01 -3.34 -12.50
CA ARG A 119 -11.16 -4.41 -13.50
C ARG A 119 -11.12 -5.78 -12.85
N ARG A 120 -11.77 -6.78 -13.46
CA ARG A 120 -11.68 -8.18 -13.02
C ARG A 120 -10.25 -8.70 -13.22
N PRO A 121 -9.80 -9.70 -12.45
CA PRO A 121 -8.46 -10.28 -12.61
C PRO A 121 -8.18 -10.81 -14.02
N SER A 122 -9.18 -11.48 -14.66
CA SER A 122 -9.09 -11.97 -16.04
C SER A 122 -8.84 -10.84 -17.04
N ASP A 123 -9.64 -9.78 -16.95
CA ASP A 123 -9.59 -8.64 -17.85
C ASP A 123 -8.30 -7.86 -17.67
N TYR A 124 -7.81 -7.80 -16.41
CA TYR A 124 -6.55 -7.16 -16.07
C TYR A 124 -5.37 -7.87 -16.75
N ARG A 125 -5.33 -9.21 -16.74
CA ARG A 125 -4.31 -10.02 -17.43
C ARG A 125 -4.30 -9.79 -18.93
N GLN A 126 -5.49 -9.77 -19.57
CA GLN A 126 -5.61 -9.58 -21.01
C GLN A 126 -5.26 -8.17 -21.48
N ALA A 127 -5.51 -7.16 -20.63
CA ALA A 127 -5.27 -5.77 -20.97
C ALA A 127 -3.82 -5.31 -20.71
N TRP A 128 -2.99 -6.16 -20.13
CA TRP A 128 -1.60 -5.79 -19.82
C TRP A 128 -0.75 -5.82 -21.09
N PRO A 129 -0.14 -4.69 -21.49
CA PRO A 129 0.71 -4.65 -22.68
C PRO A 129 1.97 -5.47 -22.44
N GLU A 130 2.37 -6.28 -23.44
CA GLU A 130 3.58 -7.12 -23.40
C GLU A 130 4.89 -6.35 -23.14
N GLN A 131 4.86 -5.04 -23.31
CA GLN A 131 6.03 -4.16 -23.16
C GLN A 131 6.17 -3.51 -21.78
N ASP A 132 5.19 -3.69 -20.90
CA ASP A 132 5.24 -3.09 -19.57
C ASP A 132 5.95 -4.04 -18.59
N THR A 133 7.01 -3.56 -17.97
CA THR A 133 7.78 -4.36 -17.01
C THR A 133 6.92 -4.67 -15.79
N ALA A 134 6.71 -5.95 -15.50
CA ALA A 134 6.00 -6.36 -14.29
C ALA A 134 6.65 -5.68 -13.05
N PRO A 135 5.87 -4.99 -12.22
CA PRO A 135 6.44 -4.33 -11.05
C PRO A 135 7.04 -5.39 -10.13
N THR A 136 8.31 -5.23 -9.77
CA THR A 136 8.97 -6.08 -8.78
C THR A 136 8.36 -5.83 -7.39
N TRP A 137 8.24 -6.88 -6.57
CA TRP A 137 7.59 -6.80 -5.27
C TRP A 137 8.11 -5.65 -4.36
N PRO A 138 9.42 -5.42 -4.19
CA PRO A 138 9.92 -4.30 -3.41
C PRO A 138 9.52 -2.92 -3.98
N GLY A 139 9.48 -2.79 -5.30
CA GLY A 139 9.01 -1.57 -5.97
C GLY A 139 7.50 -1.35 -5.82
N THR A 140 6.72 -2.42 -5.78
CA THR A 140 5.26 -2.37 -5.59
C THR A 140 4.90 -1.88 -4.19
N LEU A 141 5.59 -2.35 -3.15
CA LEU A 141 5.37 -1.88 -1.78
C LEU A 141 5.75 -0.39 -1.64
N ALA A 142 6.87 0.01 -2.21
CA ALA A 142 7.30 1.40 -2.18
C ALA A 142 6.31 2.33 -2.88
N SER A 143 5.83 1.95 -4.06
CA SER A 143 4.79 2.69 -4.79
C SER A 143 3.48 2.76 -4.02
N PHE A 144 3.15 1.70 -3.30
CA PHE A 144 1.96 1.62 -2.47
C PHE A 144 2.05 2.52 -1.23
N VAL A 145 3.16 2.49 -0.49
CA VAL A 145 3.41 3.39 0.65
C VAL A 145 3.36 4.85 0.18
N GLN A 146 3.98 5.17 -0.94
CA GLN A 146 3.93 6.51 -1.54
C GLN A 146 2.50 6.93 -1.92
N ALA A 147 1.69 6.02 -2.46
CA ALA A 147 0.28 6.30 -2.78
C ALA A 147 -0.58 6.54 -1.54
N LEU A 148 -0.30 5.85 -0.43
CA LEU A 148 -0.94 6.09 0.87
C LEU A 148 -0.57 7.46 1.45
N GLU A 149 0.70 7.84 1.39
CA GLU A 149 1.19 9.15 1.83
C GLU A 149 0.52 10.29 1.05
N GLN A 150 0.40 10.14 -0.28
CA GLN A 150 -0.28 11.12 -1.14
C GLN A 150 -1.77 11.25 -0.81
N ARG A 151 -2.48 10.13 -0.55
CA ARG A 151 -3.89 10.14 -0.13
C ARG A 151 -4.07 10.79 1.24
N GLY A 152 -3.17 10.51 2.18
CA GLY A 152 -3.17 11.13 3.51
C GLY A 152 -2.98 12.65 3.43
N ALA A 153 -2.04 13.11 2.62
CA ALA A 153 -1.77 14.52 2.38
C ALA A 153 -2.94 15.25 1.71
N GLN A 154 -3.63 14.56 0.76
CA GLN A 154 -4.77 15.12 0.03
C GLN A 154 -6.00 15.25 0.94
N LYS A 155 -6.25 14.29 1.82
CA LYS A 155 -7.34 14.33 2.82
C LYS A 155 -7.12 15.46 3.83
N ALA A 156 -5.91 15.65 4.32
CA ALA A 156 -5.56 16.73 5.24
C ALA A 156 -5.72 18.12 4.60
N LYS A 157 -5.59 18.22 3.28
CA LYS A 157 -5.77 19.48 2.53
C LYS A 157 -7.24 19.84 2.33
N THR A 158 -8.12 18.83 2.29
CA THR A 158 -9.58 19.02 2.09
C THR A 158 -10.32 19.26 3.42
N GLU A 159 -9.72 18.86 4.56
CA GLU A 159 -10.29 19.03 5.91
C GLU A 159 -9.89 20.34 6.60
N LYS A 160 -9.20 21.26 5.89
CA LYS A 160 -8.90 22.58 6.46
C LYS A 160 -10.20 23.38 6.50
N PRO A 161 -10.75 23.75 7.70
CA PRO A 161 -11.98 24.51 7.78
C PRO A 161 -11.77 25.87 7.11
N ALA A 162 -12.70 26.24 6.27
CA ALA A 162 -12.79 27.62 5.77
C ALA A 162 -12.89 28.54 6.97
N THR A 163 -11.81 29.25 7.25
CA THR A 163 -11.80 30.31 8.27
C THR A 163 -12.78 31.35 7.80
N GLY A 164 -13.98 31.38 8.42
CA GLY A 164 -14.99 32.37 8.18
C GLY A 164 -14.42 33.74 8.48
N GLU A 165 -14.38 34.55 7.47
CA GLU A 165 -14.09 35.97 7.54
C GLU A 165 -15.21 36.63 8.32
N PHE A 166 -14.93 36.94 9.59
CA PHE A 166 -15.82 37.71 10.46
C PHE A 166 -15.72 39.19 10.03
N ALA A 167 -16.63 39.62 9.22
CA ALA A 167 -16.77 41.03 8.88
C ALA A 167 -17.23 41.84 10.10
N PRO A 168 -16.52 42.89 10.54
CA PRO A 168 -16.96 43.72 11.64
C PRO A 168 -18.18 44.60 11.21
N GLY A 169 -19.26 44.43 11.98
CA GLY A 169 -20.49 45.18 11.78
C GLY A 169 -20.31 46.68 11.83
N HIS A 170 -20.83 47.36 10.85
CA HIS A 170 -21.01 48.82 10.80
C HIS A 170 -22.02 49.21 11.88
N LYS A 171 -21.55 49.98 12.86
CA LYS A 171 -22.42 50.82 13.73
C LYS A 171 -22.84 52.00 12.89
N ASN A 172 -24.13 52.18 12.69
CA ASN A 172 -24.70 53.48 12.34
C ASN A 172 -25.80 53.88 13.35
N LYS A 173 -25.73 55.13 13.72
CA LYS A 173 -26.50 55.96 14.61
C LYS A 173 -28.00 55.65 14.76
#